data_4e546a27c1d1424312a36acd501b45cf
#
_entry.id   4e546a27c1d1424312a36acd501b45cf
#
_cell.length_a   1.000
_cell.length_b   1.000
_cell.length_c   1.000
_cell.angle_alpha   90.00
_cell.angle_beta   90.00
_cell.angle_gamma   90.00
#
_symmetry.space_group_name_H-M   'P 1'
#
loop_
_entity.id
_entity.type
_entity.pdbx_description
1 polymer ?
#
loop_
_entity_poly.entity_id
_entity_poly.type
_entity_poly.pdbx_seq_one_letter_code
_entity_poly.pdbx_strand_id
1 'polypeptide(L)'
;MTNLSTSASKRVFFTEDDTVLSVPDLIAHQKDSWKEFVDTGLGEIFTEINPIDDYTGQKLSLSFKEYAFRDPKNSERFAKENNITYDAPLYARVELVNKVTGEVKEQEIYLGDYPWMTERGTFIINGTERVVVSQLIRSPGVFFTADNVAGHNNYGAKIIPGRGAWLEFETTTSGVIYVKIDRRRKMPVTKLPRSEERRVGKECRS
;
A
#
# COMPACT_ATOMS: atom_id res chain seq x y z
N MET A 1 -18.60 54.31 -31.98
CA MET A 1 -17.87 53.08 -31.67
C MET A 1 -16.53 53.48 -31.09
N THR A 2 -16.44 53.59 -29.81
CA THR A 2 -15.24 54.04 -29.07
C THR A 2 -14.42 52.80 -28.67
N ASN A 3 -13.28 52.66 -29.31
CA ASN A 3 -12.30 51.64 -28.97
C ASN A 3 -11.69 51.95 -27.60
N LEU A 4 -12.09 51.19 -26.58
CA LEU A 4 -11.38 51.12 -25.31
C LEU A 4 -10.11 50.27 -25.50
N SER A 5 -8.99 50.94 -25.71
CA SER A 5 -7.67 50.33 -25.62
C SER A 5 -7.39 50.03 -24.17
N THR A 6 -7.51 48.75 -23.79
CA THR A 6 -7.05 48.27 -22.49
C THR A 6 -5.53 48.38 -22.46
N SER A 7 -5.01 49.41 -21.80
CA SER A 7 -3.57 49.53 -21.55
C SER A 7 -3.18 48.39 -20.58
N ALA A 8 -2.54 47.34 -21.11
CA ALA A 8 -1.89 46.36 -20.27
C ALA A 8 -0.86 47.06 -19.39
N SER A 9 -1.07 47.07 -18.09
CA SER A 9 -0.12 47.64 -17.15
C SER A 9 1.22 46.88 -17.32
N LYS A 10 2.24 47.62 -17.75
CA LYS A 10 3.59 47.10 -17.94
C LYS A 10 4.09 46.68 -16.53
N ARG A 11 4.35 45.39 -16.31
CA ARG A 11 4.99 44.91 -15.09
C ARG A 11 6.38 45.58 -15.00
N VAL A 12 6.64 46.25 -13.89
CA VAL A 12 7.95 46.82 -13.56
C VAL A 12 8.60 45.87 -12.58
N PHE A 13 9.75 45.31 -12.94
CA PHE A 13 10.58 44.53 -12.03
C PHE A 13 11.56 45.50 -11.34
N PHE A 14 11.64 45.43 -10.02
CA PHE A 14 12.51 46.26 -9.19
C PHE A 14 13.85 45.57 -8.85
N THR A 15 14.04 44.36 -9.34
CA THR A 15 15.29 43.60 -9.16
C THR A 15 15.93 43.35 -10.52
N GLU A 16 17.25 43.42 -10.56
CA GLU A 16 18.04 43.15 -11.78
C GLU A 16 18.21 41.64 -12.03
N ASP A 17 17.80 40.79 -11.07
CA ASP A 17 17.87 39.33 -11.21
C ASP A 17 16.67 38.82 -12.00
N ASP A 18 16.89 38.38 -13.22
CA ASP A 18 15.92 37.68 -14.06
C ASP A 18 15.58 36.25 -13.61
N THR A 19 16.20 35.78 -12.53
CA THR A 19 15.94 34.44 -11.95
C THR A 19 14.67 34.45 -11.12
N VAL A 20 13.52 34.35 -11.78
CA VAL A 20 12.27 34.04 -11.09
C VAL A 20 12.36 32.59 -10.64
N LEU A 21 12.45 32.36 -9.34
CA LEU A 21 12.34 31.01 -8.78
C LEU A 21 11.00 30.42 -9.22
N SER A 22 11.03 29.21 -9.77
CA SER A 22 9.83 28.50 -10.13
C SER A 22 9.00 28.22 -8.87
N VAL A 23 7.71 28.46 -8.95
CA VAL A 23 6.81 28.13 -7.83
C VAL A 23 6.85 26.62 -7.60
N PRO A 24 7.16 26.15 -6.36
CA PRO A 24 7.19 24.72 -6.09
C PRO A 24 5.78 24.13 -6.29
N ASP A 25 5.70 22.92 -6.84
CA ASP A 25 4.43 22.19 -6.95
C ASP A 25 4.01 21.69 -5.56
N LEU A 26 3.00 22.34 -4.97
CA LEU A 26 2.51 22.04 -3.63
C LEU A 26 1.83 20.67 -3.51
N ILE A 27 1.48 20.05 -4.64
CA ILE A 27 0.84 18.74 -4.72
C ILE A 27 1.79 17.67 -5.29
N ALA A 28 3.08 17.98 -5.41
CA ALA A 28 4.08 17.05 -5.91
C ALA A 28 4.08 15.73 -5.11
N HIS A 29 3.99 15.82 -3.78
CA HIS A 29 4.01 14.64 -2.92
C HIS A 29 2.89 13.63 -3.27
N GLN A 30 1.66 14.09 -3.51
CA GLN A 30 0.56 13.22 -3.90
C GLN A 30 0.78 12.61 -5.29
N LYS A 31 1.23 13.42 -6.24
CA LYS A 31 1.48 12.96 -7.61
C LYS A 31 2.62 11.96 -7.68
N ASP A 32 3.71 12.24 -6.98
CA ASP A 32 4.90 11.38 -6.96
C ASP A 32 4.58 10.05 -6.29
N SER A 33 3.86 10.06 -5.15
CA SER A 33 3.41 8.85 -4.47
C SER A 33 2.47 8.01 -5.33
N TRP A 34 1.59 8.65 -6.09
CA TRP A 34 0.71 7.94 -7.03
C TRP A 34 1.49 7.32 -8.18
N LYS A 35 2.43 8.06 -8.73
CA LYS A 35 3.31 7.56 -9.79
C LYS A 35 4.15 6.38 -9.31
N GLU A 36 4.76 6.47 -8.14
CA GLU A 36 5.51 5.38 -7.51
C GLU A 36 4.64 4.14 -7.30
N PHE A 37 3.39 4.32 -6.84
CA PHE A 37 2.44 3.21 -6.69
C PHE A 37 2.13 2.52 -8.01
N VAL A 38 1.89 3.28 -9.08
CA VAL A 38 1.56 2.73 -10.41
C VAL A 38 2.78 2.07 -11.06
N ASP A 39 3.95 2.69 -10.96
CA ASP A 39 5.16 2.26 -11.66
C ASP A 39 5.87 1.08 -10.96
N THR A 40 5.91 1.10 -9.62
CA THR A 40 6.67 0.12 -8.82
C THR A 40 5.85 -0.63 -7.79
N GLY A 41 5.00 0.05 -7.04
CA GLY A 41 4.29 -0.52 -5.91
C GLY A 41 3.39 -1.71 -6.26
N LEU A 42 2.70 -1.65 -7.39
CA LEU A 42 1.90 -2.79 -7.88
C LEU A 42 2.78 -3.96 -8.30
N GLY A 43 3.93 -3.69 -8.94
CA GLY A 43 4.90 -4.71 -9.33
C GLY A 43 5.46 -5.46 -8.13
N GLU A 44 5.76 -4.77 -7.04
CA GLU A 44 6.20 -5.38 -5.79
C GLU A 44 5.13 -6.31 -5.21
N ILE A 45 3.86 -5.88 -5.20
CA ILE A 45 2.74 -6.71 -4.72
C ILE A 45 2.61 -7.99 -5.56
N PHE A 46 2.65 -7.86 -6.90
CA PHE A 46 2.60 -9.04 -7.77
C PHE A 46 3.79 -9.97 -7.57
N THR A 47 4.97 -9.43 -7.33
CA THR A 47 6.18 -10.22 -7.05
C THR A 47 6.07 -10.97 -5.72
N GLU A 48 5.51 -10.33 -4.69
CA GLU A 48 5.30 -10.94 -3.36
C GLU A 48 4.28 -12.08 -3.40
N ILE A 49 3.23 -11.96 -4.23
CA ILE A 49 2.16 -12.96 -4.34
C ILE A 49 2.57 -14.12 -5.25
N ASN A 50 3.47 -13.88 -6.22
CA ASN A 50 3.91 -14.87 -7.21
C ASN A 50 4.88 -15.91 -6.62
N PRO A 51 4.74 -17.18 -7.01
CA PRO A 51 3.61 -17.80 -7.72
C PRO A 51 2.47 -18.18 -6.77
N ILE A 52 1.25 -18.27 -7.28
CA ILE A 52 0.10 -18.83 -6.56
C ILE A 52 -0.02 -20.29 -6.95
N ASP A 53 0.36 -21.16 -6.05
CA ASP A 53 0.28 -22.61 -6.24
C ASP A 53 -1.07 -23.16 -5.73
N ASP A 54 -1.48 -24.31 -6.27
CA ASP A 54 -2.64 -25.03 -5.74
C ASP A 54 -2.36 -25.54 -4.32
N TYR A 55 -3.39 -25.98 -3.61
CA TYR A 55 -3.27 -26.45 -2.21
C TYR A 55 -2.20 -27.53 -2.01
N THR A 56 -1.93 -28.36 -3.01
CA THR A 56 -0.90 -29.40 -2.96
C THR A 56 0.47 -28.95 -3.45
N GLY A 57 0.54 -27.80 -4.13
CA GLY A 57 1.74 -27.27 -4.77
C GLY A 57 2.23 -28.07 -5.98
N GLN A 58 1.49 -29.11 -6.39
CA GLN A 58 1.97 -30.11 -7.35
C GLN A 58 1.28 -30.08 -8.72
N LYS A 59 0.07 -29.50 -8.80
CA LYS A 59 -0.76 -29.59 -10.01
C LYS A 59 -0.75 -28.32 -10.84
N LEU A 60 -1.03 -27.20 -10.24
CA LEU A 60 -1.22 -25.93 -10.92
C LEU A 60 -0.40 -24.82 -10.28
N SER A 61 0.15 -23.94 -11.10
CA SER A 61 0.86 -22.75 -10.68
C SER A 61 0.38 -21.57 -11.54
N LEU A 62 -0.06 -20.50 -10.89
CA LEU A 62 -0.48 -19.26 -11.54
C LEU A 62 0.56 -18.18 -11.28
N SER A 63 1.03 -17.52 -12.32
CA SER A 63 2.00 -16.42 -12.20
C SER A 63 1.51 -15.18 -12.93
N PHE A 64 1.62 -14.02 -12.29
CA PHE A 64 1.42 -12.73 -12.93
C PHE A 64 2.71 -12.30 -13.62
N LYS A 65 2.65 -11.99 -14.92
CA LYS A 65 3.81 -11.56 -15.72
C LYS A 65 3.89 -10.06 -15.87
N GLU A 66 2.84 -9.47 -16.38
CA GLU A 66 2.76 -8.05 -16.70
C GLU A 66 1.39 -7.51 -16.24
N TYR A 67 1.36 -6.25 -15.92
CA TYR A 67 0.12 -5.55 -15.65
C TYR A 67 0.09 -4.22 -16.39
N ALA A 68 -1.10 -3.78 -16.76
CA ALA A 68 -1.29 -2.50 -17.41
C ALA A 68 -2.65 -1.89 -17.03
N PHE A 69 -2.64 -0.60 -16.78
CA PHE A 69 -3.86 0.18 -16.75
C PHE A 69 -4.25 0.56 -18.18
N ARG A 70 -5.53 0.47 -18.48
CA ARG A 70 -6.10 1.05 -19.69
C ARG A 70 -6.66 2.43 -19.38
N ASP A 71 -6.87 3.22 -20.41
CA ASP A 71 -7.43 4.57 -20.26
C ASP A 71 -8.78 4.55 -19.53
N PRO A 72 -9.05 5.54 -18.68
CA PRO A 72 -10.33 5.71 -18.03
C PRO A 72 -11.49 5.73 -19.03
N LYS A 73 -12.55 5.00 -18.74
CA LYS A 73 -13.75 4.92 -19.61
C LYS A 73 -14.51 6.24 -19.70
N ASN A 74 -14.46 7.04 -18.64
CA ASN A 74 -15.21 8.26 -18.49
C ASN A 74 -14.27 9.45 -18.27
N SER A 75 -14.71 10.66 -18.63
CA SER A 75 -13.98 11.88 -18.28
C SER A 75 -14.23 12.27 -16.81
N GLU A 76 -13.32 13.05 -16.22
CA GLU A 76 -13.48 13.60 -14.88
C GLU A 76 -14.80 14.35 -14.70
N ARG A 77 -15.17 15.18 -15.69
CA ARG A 77 -16.39 15.96 -15.67
C ARG A 77 -17.62 15.06 -15.68
N PHE A 78 -17.66 14.05 -16.55
CA PHE A 78 -18.75 13.10 -16.63
C PHE A 78 -18.93 12.32 -15.32
N ALA A 79 -17.81 11.92 -14.68
CA ALA A 79 -17.84 11.23 -13.42
C ALA A 79 -18.46 12.08 -12.29
N LYS A 80 -18.15 13.40 -12.24
CA LYS A 80 -18.75 14.33 -11.26
C LYS A 80 -20.24 14.54 -11.50
N GLU A 81 -20.64 14.78 -12.76
CA GLU A 81 -22.04 15.08 -13.12
C GLU A 81 -22.97 13.88 -12.89
N ASN A 82 -22.48 12.66 -13.06
CA ASN A 82 -23.26 11.43 -12.94
C ASN A 82 -23.07 10.68 -11.61
N ASN A 83 -22.34 11.26 -10.66
CA ASN A 83 -22.07 10.65 -9.35
C ASN A 83 -21.41 9.26 -9.45
N ILE A 84 -20.50 9.07 -10.41
CA ILE A 84 -19.73 7.86 -10.59
C ILE A 84 -18.26 8.07 -10.23
N THR A 85 -17.53 6.99 -10.08
CA THR A 85 -16.09 7.03 -9.82
C THR A 85 -15.33 7.24 -11.14
N TYR A 86 -14.31 8.09 -11.10
CA TYR A 86 -13.34 8.23 -12.19
C TYR A 86 -12.27 7.15 -11.99
N ASP A 87 -12.32 6.11 -12.80
CA ASP A 87 -11.52 4.89 -12.65
C ASP A 87 -10.88 4.46 -13.96
N ALA A 88 -9.81 3.70 -13.82
CA ALA A 88 -9.12 3.03 -14.91
C ALA A 88 -9.12 1.52 -14.67
N PRO A 89 -9.43 0.70 -15.68
CA PRO A 89 -9.42 -0.75 -15.56
C PRO A 89 -7.98 -1.29 -15.56
N LEU A 90 -7.69 -2.15 -14.59
CA LEU A 90 -6.42 -2.85 -14.48
C LEU A 90 -6.55 -4.24 -15.12
N TYR A 91 -5.63 -4.53 -16.02
CA TYR A 91 -5.47 -5.83 -16.65
C TYR A 91 -4.11 -6.44 -16.27
N ALA A 92 -4.08 -7.74 -16.12
CA ALA A 92 -2.84 -8.46 -15.92
C ALA A 92 -2.74 -9.64 -16.88
N ARG A 93 -1.55 -9.87 -17.41
CA ARG A 93 -1.21 -11.08 -18.14
C ARG A 93 -0.78 -12.14 -17.16
N VAL A 94 -1.52 -13.23 -17.15
CA VAL A 94 -1.25 -14.37 -16.28
C VAL A 94 -0.83 -15.60 -17.09
N GLU A 95 0.05 -16.35 -16.49
CA GLU A 95 0.51 -17.65 -16.99
C GLU A 95 0.05 -18.74 -16.02
N LEU A 96 -0.73 -19.67 -16.53
CA LEU A 96 -1.16 -20.86 -15.79
C LEU A 96 -0.36 -22.06 -16.29
N VAL A 97 0.44 -22.64 -15.40
CA VAL A 97 1.24 -23.82 -15.66
C VAL A 97 0.58 -25.03 -15.03
N ASN A 98 0.27 -26.04 -15.83
CA ASN A 98 -0.12 -27.35 -15.33
C ASN A 98 1.15 -28.20 -15.16
N LYS A 99 1.56 -28.39 -13.90
CA LYS A 99 2.80 -29.13 -13.56
C LYS A 99 2.73 -30.61 -13.90
N VAL A 100 1.52 -31.17 -14.05
CA VAL A 100 1.32 -32.60 -14.38
C VAL A 100 1.45 -32.87 -15.88
N THR A 101 0.82 -32.00 -16.70
CA THR A 101 0.81 -32.16 -18.16
C THR A 101 1.91 -31.36 -18.86
N GLY A 102 2.55 -30.42 -18.17
CA GLY A 102 3.50 -29.48 -18.75
C GLY A 102 2.85 -28.42 -19.65
N GLU A 103 1.53 -28.33 -19.66
CA GLU A 103 0.80 -27.34 -20.47
C GLU A 103 0.89 -25.96 -19.84
N VAL A 104 1.22 -24.95 -20.66
CA VAL A 104 1.28 -23.55 -20.26
C VAL A 104 0.22 -22.78 -21.04
N LYS A 105 -0.63 -22.03 -20.32
CA LYS A 105 -1.64 -21.15 -20.89
C LYS A 105 -1.41 -19.72 -20.41
N GLU A 106 -1.29 -18.82 -21.37
CA GLU A 106 -1.23 -17.38 -21.11
C GLU A 106 -2.54 -16.71 -21.49
N GLN A 107 -3.03 -15.82 -20.62
CA GLN A 107 -4.23 -15.04 -20.87
C GLN A 107 -4.15 -13.69 -20.18
N GLU A 108 -4.69 -12.65 -20.83
CA GLU A 108 -4.93 -11.36 -20.20
C GLU A 108 -6.24 -11.43 -19.43
N ILE A 109 -6.22 -11.07 -18.15
CA ILE A 109 -7.39 -11.06 -17.27
C ILE A 109 -7.66 -9.64 -16.76
N TYR A 110 -8.92 -9.31 -16.62
CA TYR A 110 -9.38 -8.10 -15.96
C TYR A 110 -9.38 -8.31 -14.44
N LEU A 111 -8.65 -7.47 -13.70
CA LEU A 111 -8.55 -7.54 -12.24
C LEU A 111 -9.56 -6.66 -11.53
N GLY A 112 -9.88 -5.50 -12.11
CA GLY A 112 -10.84 -4.57 -11.52
C GLY A 112 -10.65 -3.15 -12.03
N ASP A 113 -11.59 -2.28 -11.65
CA ASP A 113 -11.51 -0.85 -11.89
C ASP A 113 -10.91 -0.16 -10.65
N TYR A 114 -9.87 0.63 -10.86
CA TYR A 114 -9.16 1.37 -9.81
C TYR A 114 -9.41 2.86 -9.96
N PRO A 115 -9.73 3.58 -8.87
CA PRO A 115 -9.84 5.02 -8.91
C PRO A 115 -8.56 5.64 -9.50
N TRP A 116 -8.73 6.54 -10.47
CA TRP A 116 -7.60 7.17 -11.13
C TRP A 116 -7.40 8.60 -10.61
N MET A 117 -6.14 8.99 -10.43
CA MET A 117 -5.81 10.32 -9.93
C MET A 117 -6.01 11.36 -11.03
N THR A 118 -6.61 12.49 -10.68
CA THR A 118 -6.75 13.65 -11.55
C THR A 118 -5.44 14.44 -11.62
N GLU A 119 -5.31 15.35 -12.57
CA GLU A 119 -4.16 16.26 -12.68
C GLU A 119 -3.96 17.12 -11.42
N ARG A 120 -5.01 17.32 -10.63
CA ARG A 120 -4.99 18.08 -9.36
C ARG A 120 -4.53 17.26 -8.17
N GLY A 121 -4.15 16.00 -8.35
CA GLY A 121 -3.74 15.09 -7.25
C GLY A 121 -4.91 14.61 -6.38
N THR A 122 -6.13 14.61 -6.92
CA THR A 122 -7.36 14.19 -6.25
C THR A 122 -7.94 12.95 -6.90
N PHE A 123 -8.88 12.29 -6.22
CA PHE A 123 -9.68 11.17 -6.74
C PHE A 123 -11.14 11.56 -6.77
N ILE A 124 -11.87 11.15 -7.79
CA ILE A 124 -13.32 11.33 -7.88
C ILE A 124 -13.98 10.00 -7.56
N ILE A 125 -14.65 9.94 -6.41
CA ILE A 125 -15.34 8.73 -5.94
C ILE A 125 -16.82 9.05 -5.74
N ASN A 126 -17.68 8.37 -6.48
CA ASN A 126 -19.13 8.63 -6.49
C ASN A 126 -19.45 10.11 -6.70
N GLY A 127 -18.79 10.74 -7.69
CA GLY A 127 -18.96 12.14 -8.02
C GLY A 127 -18.29 13.14 -7.07
N THR A 128 -17.81 12.69 -5.91
CA THR A 128 -17.18 13.56 -4.91
C THR A 128 -15.66 13.54 -5.07
N GLU A 129 -15.05 14.72 -5.17
CA GLU A 129 -13.60 14.86 -5.21
C GLU A 129 -12.99 14.68 -3.82
N ARG A 130 -12.03 13.78 -3.70
CA ARG A 130 -11.35 13.41 -2.45
C ARG A 130 -9.85 13.45 -2.63
N VAL A 131 -9.12 13.68 -1.54
CA VAL A 131 -7.66 13.66 -1.51
C VAL A 131 -7.18 12.64 -0.48
N VAL A 132 -6.07 11.97 -0.79
CA VAL A 132 -5.39 11.10 0.17
C VAL A 132 -4.54 11.97 1.08
N VAL A 133 -4.79 11.89 2.38
CA VAL A 133 -4.03 12.62 3.40
C VAL A 133 -2.97 11.69 3.97
N SER A 134 -1.71 12.08 3.84
CA SER A 134 -0.58 11.34 4.43
C SER A 134 -0.67 11.36 5.95
N GLN A 135 -0.50 10.19 6.57
CA GLN A 135 -0.54 10.02 8.01
C GLN A 135 0.82 9.55 8.52
N LEU A 136 1.28 10.15 9.62
CA LEU A 136 2.47 9.70 10.31
C LEU A 136 2.12 8.51 11.19
N ILE A 137 2.74 7.37 10.91
CA ILE A 137 2.64 6.17 11.72
C ILE A 137 4.00 5.84 12.33
N ARG A 138 3.99 5.04 13.40
CA ARG A 138 5.23 4.53 13.97
C ARG A 138 5.91 3.62 12.94
N SER A 139 7.22 3.81 12.73
CA SER A 139 7.98 2.97 11.79
C SER A 139 7.98 1.51 12.24
N PRO A 140 7.96 0.55 11.30
CA PRO A 140 8.21 -0.85 11.61
C PRO A 140 9.55 -1.03 12.30
N GLY A 141 9.62 -1.95 13.27
CA GLY A 141 10.85 -2.20 14.00
C GLY A 141 10.61 -2.82 15.37
N VAL A 142 11.68 -2.93 16.14
CA VAL A 142 11.67 -3.43 17.53
C VAL A 142 11.92 -2.29 18.49
N PHE A 143 11.02 -2.12 19.45
CA PHE A 143 11.10 -1.07 20.48
C PHE A 143 11.22 -1.72 21.84
N PHE A 144 12.26 -1.37 22.57
CA PHE A 144 12.48 -1.86 23.93
C PHE A 144 11.96 -0.85 24.95
N THR A 145 11.35 -1.34 26.03
CA THR A 145 10.88 -0.54 27.16
C THR A 145 11.42 -1.13 28.46
N ALA A 146 11.69 -0.28 29.43
CA ALA A 146 12.07 -0.69 30.78
C ALA A 146 11.22 0.14 31.76
N ASP A 147 10.37 -0.54 32.52
CA ASP A 147 9.51 0.06 33.52
C ASP A 147 9.92 -0.40 34.91
N ASN A 148 10.13 0.54 35.84
CA ASN A 148 10.39 0.21 37.22
C ASN A 148 9.06 0.17 38.00
N VAL A 149 8.68 -1.02 38.44
CA VAL A 149 7.46 -1.23 39.23
C VAL A 149 7.84 -1.80 40.58
N ALA A 150 7.60 -1.04 41.64
CA ALA A 150 7.86 -1.43 43.03
C ALA A 150 9.33 -1.89 43.29
N GLY A 151 10.30 -1.21 42.67
CA GLY A 151 11.71 -1.52 42.80
C GLY A 151 12.25 -2.66 41.92
N HIS A 152 11.39 -3.27 41.10
CA HIS A 152 11.77 -4.28 40.11
C HIS A 152 11.73 -3.68 38.70
N ASN A 153 12.77 -3.94 37.93
CA ASN A 153 12.82 -3.53 36.52
C ASN A 153 12.11 -4.60 35.68
N ASN A 154 10.99 -4.21 35.07
CA ASN A 154 10.29 -5.01 34.08
C ASN A 154 10.71 -4.55 32.68
N TYR A 155 11.18 -5.45 31.88
CA TYR A 155 11.59 -5.17 30.51
C TYR A 155 10.49 -5.59 29.55
N GLY A 156 10.28 -4.76 28.52
CA GLY A 156 9.35 -5.04 27.45
C GLY A 156 10.02 -4.90 26.10
N ALA A 157 9.48 -5.60 25.11
CA ALA A 157 9.83 -5.43 23.71
C ALA A 157 8.57 -5.44 22.87
N LYS A 158 8.46 -4.47 21.96
CA LYS A 158 7.35 -4.41 20.99
C LYS A 158 7.91 -4.57 19.60
N ILE A 159 7.45 -5.58 18.89
CA ILE A 159 7.74 -5.80 17.49
C ILE A 159 6.57 -5.27 16.69
N ILE A 160 6.81 -4.25 15.89
CA ILE A 160 5.84 -3.62 15.00
C ILE A 160 6.23 -4.00 13.57
N PRO A 161 5.52 -4.93 12.92
CA PRO A 161 5.78 -5.27 11.53
C PRO A 161 5.23 -4.19 10.58
N GLY A 162 5.69 -4.15 9.36
CA GLY A 162 5.13 -3.31 8.31
C GLY A 162 3.67 -3.69 7.98
N ARG A 163 3.37 -4.99 8.04
CA ARG A 163 2.02 -5.55 7.90
C ARG A 163 1.80 -6.64 8.93
N GLY A 164 0.58 -6.76 9.44
CA GLY A 164 0.20 -7.81 10.38
C GLY A 164 0.08 -7.34 11.83
N ALA A 165 -0.05 -8.30 12.75
CA ALA A 165 -0.31 -8.07 14.15
C ALA A 165 0.96 -7.68 14.93
N TRP A 166 0.81 -6.79 15.90
CA TRP A 166 1.91 -6.42 16.79
C TRP A 166 2.18 -7.53 17.80
N LEU A 167 3.46 -7.74 18.10
CA LEU A 167 3.91 -8.62 19.16
C LEU A 167 4.46 -7.78 20.30
N GLU A 168 3.90 -7.95 21.50
CA GLU A 168 4.39 -7.27 22.71
C GLU A 168 4.87 -8.34 23.69
N PHE A 169 6.13 -8.24 24.06
CA PHE A 169 6.76 -9.10 25.07
C PHE A 169 6.89 -8.31 26.37
N GLU A 170 6.56 -8.92 27.49
CA GLU A 170 6.68 -8.31 28.82
C GLU A 170 7.29 -9.33 29.79
N THR A 171 8.26 -8.88 30.57
CA THR A 171 8.77 -9.65 31.72
C THR A 171 7.90 -9.35 32.94
N THR A 172 7.69 -10.33 33.78
CA THR A 172 7.05 -10.15 35.10
C THR A 172 8.09 -10.17 36.22
N THR A 173 7.71 -9.72 37.39
CA THR A 173 8.55 -9.78 38.61
C THR A 173 9.02 -11.18 38.95
N SER A 174 8.30 -12.22 38.50
CA SER A 174 8.68 -13.63 38.64
C SER A 174 9.67 -14.12 37.58
N GLY A 175 10.15 -13.25 36.68
CA GLY A 175 11.07 -13.62 35.60
C GLY A 175 10.42 -14.32 34.40
N VAL A 176 9.12 -14.53 34.41
CA VAL A 176 8.41 -15.18 33.29
C VAL A 176 8.17 -14.15 32.18
N ILE A 177 8.45 -14.54 30.94
CA ILE A 177 8.20 -13.73 29.76
C ILE A 177 6.82 -14.09 29.19
N TYR A 178 6.01 -13.07 29.02
CA TYR A 178 4.70 -13.18 28.37
C TYR A 178 4.71 -12.46 27.02
N VAL A 179 3.89 -12.96 26.10
CA VAL A 179 3.65 -12.34 24.80
C VAL A 179 2.17 -12.03 24.63
N LYS A 180 1.89 -10.86 24.08
CA LYS A 180 0.57 -10.46 23.60
C LYS A 180 0.63 -10.30 22.09
N ILE A 181 -0.34 -10.85 21.39
CA ILE A 181 -0.51 -10.69 19.96
C ILE A 181 -1.69 -9.73 19.76
N ASP A 182 -1.45 -8.61 19.09
CA ASP A 182 -2.47 -7.60 18.76
C ASP A 182 -3.32 -7.18 19.97
N ARG A 183 -2.66 -6.90 21.11
CA ARG A 183 -3.30 -6.51 22.39
C ARG A 183 -4.29 -7.52 22.97
N ARG A 184 -4.30 -8.74 22.47
CA ARG A 184 -5.12 -9.84 22.97
C ARG A 184 -4.57 -10.43 24.27
N ARG A 185 -5.08 -11.57 24.67
CA ARG A 185 -4.71 -12.28 25.90
C ARG A 185 -3.21 -12.51 26.03
N LYS A 186 -2.64 -12.25 27.21
CA LYS A 186 -1.27 -12.64 27.56
C LYS A 186 -1.13 -14.15 27.53
N MET A 187 -0.07 -14.64 26.90
CA MET A 187 0.31 -16.05 26.96
C MET A 187 1.80 -16.17 27.28
N PRO A 188 2.25 -17.23 27.97
CA PRO A 188 3.67 -17.48 28.14
C PRO A 188 4.36 -17.64 26.78
N VAL A 189 5.54 -17.05 26.63
CA VAL A 189 6.29 -17.07 25.37
C VAL A 189 6.57 -18.49 24.86
N THR A 190 6.70 -19.45 25.77
CA THR A 190 6.92 -20.86 25.45
C THR A 190 5.77 -21.55 24.69
N LYS A 191 4.58 -20.91 24.65
CA LYS A 191 3.46 -21.41 23.86
C LYS A 191 3.48 -20.92 22.41
N LEU A 192 4.22 -19.84 22.10
CA LEU A 192 4.30 -19.26 20.78
C LEU A 192 4.92 -20.23 19.75
N PRO A 193 6.12 -20.81 19.98
CA PRO A 193 6.71 -21.76 19.05
C PRO A 193 5.85 -23.00 18.82
N ARG A 194 5.21 -23.52 19.88
CA ARG A 194 4.32 -24.68 19.76
C ARG A 194 3.10 -24.46 18.88
N SER A 195 2.64 -23.22 18.72
CA SER A 195 1.52 -22.89 17.83
C SER A 195 1.94 -22.93 16.36
N GLU A 196 3.17 -22.58 16.05
CA GLU A 196 3.74 -22.67 14.70
C GLU A 196 4.04 -24.10 14.30
N GLU A 197 4.65 -24.89 15.19
CA GLU A 197 4.89 -26.33 14.97
C GLU A 197 3.60 -27.11 14.70
N ARG A 198 2.47 -26.73 15.34
CA ARG A 198 1.17 -27.33 15.04
C ARG A 198 0.61 -26.98 13.67
N ARG A 199 0.93 -25.81 13.12
CA ARG A 199 0.55 -25.47 11.75
C ARG A 199 1.36 -26.29 10.75
N VAL A 200 2.69 -26.32 10.89
CA VAL A 200 3.58 -27.13 10.05
C VAL A 200 3.27 -28.62 10.15
N GLY A 201 2.99 -29.13 11.35
CA GLY A 201 2.67 -30.56 11.56
C GLY A 201 1.30 -31.02 11.07
N LYS A 202 0.35 -30.09 10.80
CA LYS A 202 -0.92 -30.42 10.14
C LYS A 202 -0.81 -30.47 8.62
N GLU A 203 0.11 -29.72 8.05
CA GLU A 203 0.38 -29.75 6.61
C GLU A 203 1.14 -31.02 6.18
N CYS A 204 1.87 -31.68 7.11
CA CYS A 204 2.58 -32.93 6.84
C CYS A 204 1.76 -34.21 7.09
N ARG A 205 0.49 -34.14 7.48
CA ARG A 205 -0.33 -35.31 7.83
C ARG A 205 -1.66 -35.43 7.10
N SER A 206 -1.81 -34.80 5.95
CA SER A 206 -3.00 -34.99 5.08
C SER A 206 -2.60 -35.46 3.70
#